data_fe379e7f8dbe3e7be2584f8da9df14c1
#
_entry.id   fe379e7f8dbe3e7be2584f8da9df14c1
#
_cell.length_a   1.000
_cell.length_b   1.000
_cell.length_c   1.000
_cell.angle_alpha   90.00
_cell.angle_beta   90.00
_cell.angle_gamma   90.00
#
_symmetry.space_group_name_H-M   'P 1'
#
loop_
_entity.id
_entity.type
_entity.pdbx_description
1 polymer ?
#
loop_
_entity_poly.entity_id
_entity_poly.type
_entity_poly.pdbx_seq_one_letter_code
_entity_poly.pdbx_strand_id
1 'polypeptide(L)'
;MHLNLSILLFFTLTLSYSQVHKKPNVLLLYMDDLRPELNSYGSKHIYSPHIDKLAKKGVQFNEAYANVAVCGASRASMLTGIYPSKDYFIDYKTRVDIEKNDIVTIPKLLKNNGYTTISNGKIYHFLDDKWDDWDEVWRPYAFENPEGIEPIDWWQSLWKDYQTKENKELEKITGKGPAFEIANVKDSVLIDGLLTNKVIRDIKRLKNKSSPFFLTAGFISNHLPFIAPKRFWDIYDYDSIKLPLNDSPPINAPNISISYNAELIYGYSGIPKKGDLPLDLSKKLTHGYYATVSYVDHLIGKIMNTLDEEGIANNTIIVFVSDHGFNLKEHSQWGKYTSHRTSGKVPLIIYDPRNDFRTNSNSLVELVDIYPTLLALLDLDKPKHKLDGKSLVNIIRNPYHENKSHVFMKNAKGYTIKTTKYSYTEYLKLKGKRQCIDNMLFDHKNDANETVNLSKEVKYKSVVDSLSNLLHNRYQSNIYGVSN
;
A
#
# COMPACT_ATOMS: atom_id res chain seq x y z
N MET A 1 -12.85 5.89 -88.07
CA MET A 1 -12.01 6.64 -87.17
C MET A 1 -12.45 6.17 -85.74
N HIS A 2 -11.79 5.13 -85.22
CA HIS A 2 -12.14 4.54 -83.87
C HIS A 2 -11.14 5.05 -82.87
N LEU A 3 -11.66 5.76 -81.85
CA LEU A 3 -10.87 6.25 -80.69
C LEU A 3 -10.86 5.17 -79.67
N ASN A 4 -9.71 4.53 -79.40
CA ASN A 4 -9.51 3.60 -78.30
C ASN A 4 -9.17 4.41 -77.02
N LEU A 5 -10.06 4.38 -76.02
CA LEU A 5 -9.87 4.96 -74.70
C LEU A 5 -9.29 3.89 -73.74
N SER A 6 -7.98 3.95 -73.53
CA SER A 6 -7.34 3.06 -72.51
C SER A 6 -7.52 3.63 -71.14
N ILE A 7 -8.32 2.96 -70.30
CA ILE A 7 -8.48 3.30 -68.88
C ILE A 7 -7.31 2.69 -68.12
N LEU A 8 -6.43 3.53 -67.57
CA LEU A 8 -5.35 3.13 -66.66
C LEU A 8 -5.93 3.04 -65.25
N LEU A 9 -6.09 1.82 -64.73
CA LEU A 9 -6.50 1.59 -63.33
C LEU A 9 -5.26 1.74 -62.44
N PHE A 10 -5.16 2.84 -61.68
CA PHE A 10 -4.20 2.98 -60.59
C PHE A 10 -4.68 2.18 -59.35
N PHE A 11 -4.08 1.04 -59.08
CA PHE A 11 -4.22 0.35 -57.77
C PHE A 11 -3.33 1.06 -56.77
N THR A 12 -3.92 1.90 -55.90
CA THR A 12 -3.24 2.39 -54.70
C THR A 12 -3.26 1.30 -53.64
N LEU A 13 -2.13 0.60 -53.48
CA LEU A 13 -1.89 -0.25 -52.31
C LEU A 13 -1.79 0.67 -51.07
N THR A 14 -2.84 0.78 -50.31
CA THR A 14 -2.78 1.31 -48.95
C THR A 14 -2.12 0.27 -48.05
N LEU A 15 -0.81 0.41 -47.84
CA LEU A 15 -0.11 -0.30 -46.76
C LEU A 15 -0.68 0.19 -45.42
N SER A 16 -1.64 -0.56 -44.91
CA SER A 16 -2.05 -0.41 -43.49
C SER A 16 -0.86 -0.81 -42.62
N TYR A 17 -0.04 0.15 -42.26
CA TYR A 17 0.88 -0.05 -41.13
C TYR A 17 0.04 -0.28 -39.88
N SER A 18 -0.16 -1.55 -39.51
CA SER A 18 -0.57 -1.90 -38.18
C SER A 18 0.50 -1.34 -37.24
N GLN A 19 0.24 -0.20 -36.61
CA GLN A 19 1.07 0.24 -35.49
C GLN A 19 1.02 -0.88 -34.46
N VAL A 20 2.11 -1.65 -34.35
CA VAL A 20 2.31 -2.56 -33.24
C VAL A 20 2.36 -1.68 -31.99
N HIS A 21 1.22 -1.57 -31.32
CA HIS A 21 1.15 -0.81 -30.07
C HIS A 21 2.13 -1.46 -29.08
N LYS A 22 3.20 -0.75 -28.78
CA LYS A 22 4.20 -1.19 -27.81
C LYS A 22 3.49 -1.41 -26.48
N LYS A 23 3.59 -2.63 -25.92
CA LYS A 23 3.03 -2.91 -24.59
C LYS A 23 3.51 -1.86 -23.59
N PRO A 24 2.64 -1.28 -22.75
CA PRO A 24 3.07 -0.25 -21.79
C PRO A 24 3.96 -0.85 -20.71
N ASN A 25 4.89 -0.05 -20.23
CA ASN A 25 5.63 -0.33 -18.99
C ASN A 25 4.71 -0.19 -17.79
N VAL A 26 5.08 -0.79 -16.68
CA VAL A 26 4.40 -0.64 -15.39
C VAL A 26 5.41 -0.21 -14.34
N LEU A 27 5.13 0.89 -13.64
CA LEU A 27 5.86 1.34 -12.46
C LEU A 27 4.94 1.22 -11.24
N LEU A 28 5.34 0.41 -10.26
CA LEU A 28 4.68 0.30 -8.95
C LEU A 28 5.46 1.11 -7.92
N LEU A 29 4.86 2.19 -7.42
CA LEU A 29 5.34 2.98 -6.28
C LEU A 29 4.61 2.47 -5.03
N TYR A 30 5.30 1.66 -4.22
CA TYR A 30 4.69 0.94 -3.12
C TYR A 30 5.22 1.46 -1.78
N MET A 31 4.31 2.07 -1.00
CA MET A 31 4.62 2.67 0.29
C MET A 31 4.44 1.67 1.44
N ASP A 32 5.13 1.90 2.55
CA ASP A 32 4.95 1.20 3.81
C ASP A 32 4.32 2.14 4.84
N ASP A 33 3.27 1.71 5.54
CA ASP A 33 2.61 2.47 6.63
C ASP A 33 2.01 3.83 6.21
N LEU A 34 1.79 4.11 4.92
CA LEU A 34 1.23 5.39 4.49
C LEU A 34 -0.30 5.36 4.50
N ARG A 35 -0.90 6.07 5.45
CA ARG A 35 -2.33 6.40 5.42
C ARG A 35 -2.61 7.53 4.41
N PRO A 36 -3.88 7.83 4.02
CA PRO A 36 -4.18 8.94 3.10
C PRO A 36 -3.90 10.32 3.70
N GLU A 37 -2.74 10.50 4.35
CA GLU A 37 -2.24 11.76 4.91
C GLU A 37 -1.47 12.52 3.82
N LEU A 38 -2.21 12.94 2.78
CA LEU A 38 -1.71 13.62 1.59
C LEU A 38 -2.62 14.80 1.26
N ASN A 39 -2.06 15.88 0.70
CA ASN A 39 -2.85 17.07 0.39
C ASN A 39 -3.96 16.78 -0.64
N SER A 40 -3.72 15.93 -1.64
CA SER A 40 -4.75 15.49 -2.61
C SER A 40 -5.91 14.71 -1.96
N TYR A 41 -5.67 14.05 -0.82
CA TYR A 41 -6.69 13.36 -0.03
C TYR A 41 -7.37 14.25 1.03
N GLY A 42 -7.04 15.53 1.07
CA GLY A 42 -7.69 16.50 1.97
C GLY A 42 -6.83 16.94 3.16
N SER A 43 -5.69 16.32 3.43
CA SER A 43 -4.75 16.70 4.50
C SER A 43 -3.95 17.94 4.11
N LYS A 44 -4.60 19.12 4.16
CA LYS A 44 -4.06 20.39 3.66
C LYS A 44 -2.78 20.87 4.37
N HIS A 45 -2.47 20.32 5.52
CA HIS A 45 -1.24 20.59 6.26
C HIS A 45 -0.04 19.79 5.76
N ILE A 46 -0.25 18.77 4.91
CA ILE A 46 0.82 17.95 4.35
C ILE A 46 1.35 18.53 3.05
N TYR A 47 2.66 18.58 2.93
CA TYR A 47 3.36 19.00 1.72
C TYR A 47 3.72 17.78 0.85
N SER A 48 2.90 17.53 -0.19
CA SER A 48 3.03 16.36 -1.09
C SER A 48 2.83 16.72 -2.56
N PRO A 49 3.55 17.73 -3.12
CA PRO A 49 3.25 18.29 -4.43
C PRO A 49 3.43 17.31 -5.61
N HIS A 50 4.33 16.34 -5.50
CA HIS A 50 4.60 15.39 -6.58
C HIS A 50 3.55 14.28 -6.64
N ILE A 51 3.13 13.74 -5.48
CA ILE A 51 2.01 12.79 -5.40
C ILE A 51 0.70 13.50 -5.79
N ASP A 52 0.50 14.75 -5.38
CA ASP A 52 -0.66 15.56 -5.80
C ASP A 52 -0.69 15.78 -7.32
N LYS A 53 0.49 15.97 -7.95
CA LYS A 53 0.61 16.06 -9.41
C LYS A 53 0.25 14.75 -10.08
N LEU A 54 0.65 13.60 -9.51
CA LEU A 54 0.26 12.27 -9.99
C LEU A 54 -1.24 12.06 -9.87
N ALA A 55 -1.85 12.43 -8.73
CA ALA A 55 -3.29 12.37 -8.51
C ALA A 55 -4.08 13.18 -9.55
N LYS A 56 -3.59 14.36 -9.93
CA LYS A 56 -4.20 15.20 -10.97
C LYS A 56 -4.07 14.60 -12.38
N LYS A 57 -3.08 13.73 -12.62
CA LYS A 57 -2.85 13.08 -13.92
C LYS A 57 -3.56 11.73 -14.04
N GLY A 58 -3.86 11.07 -12.92
CA GLY A 58 -4.47 9.74 -12.85
C GLY A 58 -5.89 9.73 -12.28
N VAL A 59 -6.32 8.56 -11.89
CA VAL A 59 -7.54 8.35 -11.10
C VAL A 59 -7.13 8.08 -9.65
N GLN A 60 -7.56 8.96 -8.75
CA GLN A 60 -7.39 8.80 -7.32
C GLN A 60 -8.60 8.09 -6.71
N PHE A 61 -8.38 7.05 -5.93
CA PHE A 61 -9.43 6.32 -5.22
C PHE A 61 -9.51 6.80 -3.77
N ASN A 62 -10.58 7.51 -3.42
CA ASN A 62 -10.75 8.08 -2.09
C ASN A 62 -11.14 7.05 -1.03
N GLU A 63 -11.68 5.89 -1.43
CA GLU A 63 -12.14 4.82 -0.55
C GLU A 63 -11.47 3.48 -0.91
N ALA A 64 -10.12 3.49 -0.91
CA ALA A 64 -9.31 2.28 -1.08
C ALA A 64 -8.90 1.69 0.27
N TYR A 65 -8.97 0.35 0.38
CA TYR A 65 -8.72 -0.38 1.62
C TYR A 65 -7.76 -1.54 1.44
N ALA A 66 -6.85 -1.70 2.39
CA ALA A 66 -6.05 -2.91 2.54
C ALA A 66 -6.91 -4.07 3.07
N ASN A 67 -6.65 -5.27 2.60
CA ASN A 67 -7.36 -6.47 3.06
C ASN A 67 -6.86 -7.00 4.40
N VAL A 68 -5.65 -6.57 4.81
CA VAL A 68 -5.06 -6.83 6.13
C VAL A 68 -4.28 -5.59 6.56
N ALA A 69 -4.47 -5.13 7.80
CA ALA A 69 -3.72 -4.01 8.34
C ALA A 69 -2.36 -4.46 8.92
N VAL A 70 -1.55 -5.15 8.11
CA VAL A 70 -0.17 -5.59 8.44
C VAL A 70 0.63 -5.91 7.19
N CYS A 71 1.90 -5.48 7.14
CA CYS A 71 2.72 -5.43 5.92
C CYS A 71 2.83 -6.79 5.19
N GLY A 72 3.32 -7.86 5.84
CA GLY A 72 3.53 -9.15 5.18
C GLY A 72 2.27 -9.69 4.51
N ALA A 73 1.19 -9.79 5.28
CA ALA A 73 -0.09 -10.32 4.81
C ALA A 73 -0.76 -9.41 3.75
N SER A 74 -0.70 -8.09 3.90
CA SER A 74 -1.28 -7.17 2.92
C SER A 74 -0.55 -7.24 1.58
N ARG A 75 0.78 -7.24 1.60
CA ARG A 75 1.63 -7.35 0.41
C ARG A 75 1.40 -8.67 -0.31
N ALA A 76 1.35 -9.79 0.41
CA ALA A 76 1.01 -11.10 -0.11
C ALA A 76 -0.38 -11.11 -0.77
N SER A 77 -1.40 -10.59 -0.09
CA SER A 77 -2.77 -10.50 -0.60
C SER A 77 -2.86 -9.69 -1.90
N MET A 78 -2.25 -8.51 -1.95
CA MET A 78 -2.24 -7.67 -3.15
C MET A 78 -1.52 -8.34 -4.33
N LEU A 79 -0.31 -8.89 -4.09
CA LEU A 79 0.52 -9.46 -5.17
C LEU A 79 0.00 -10.80 -5.71
N THR A 80 -0.84 -11.50 -4.94
CA THR A 80 -1.50 -12.76 -5.35
C THR A 80 -2.94 -12.56 -5.83
N GLY A 81 -3.58 -11.43 -5.50
CA GLY A 81 -4.96 -11.13 -5.83
C GLY A 81 -5.99 -11.97 -5.07
N ILE A 82 -5.60 -12.58 -3.93
CA ILE A 82 -6.50 -13.37 -3.09
C ILE A 82 -6.67 -12.78 -1.70
N TYR A 83 -7.84 -12.95 -1.12
CA TYR A 83 -8.11 -12.48 0.24
C TYR A 83 -7.34 -13.29 1.29
N PRO A 84 -6.99 -12.64 2.42
CA PRO A 84 -6.51 -13.35 3.59
C PRO A 84 -7.54 -14.34 4.12
N SER A 85 -7.08 -15.41 4.79
CA SER A 85 -7.95 -16.40 5.43
C SER A 85 -7.54 -16.64 6.88
N LYS A 86 -8.16 -17.64 7.50
CA LYS A 86 -7.74 -18.11 8.83
C LYS A 86 -6.39 -18.85 8.81
N ASP A 87 -5.99 -19.37 7.64
CA ASP A 87 -4.86 -20.28 7.48
C ASP A 87 -3.67 -19.63 6.75
N TYR A 88 -3.88 -18.54 6.05
CA TYR A 88 -2.83 -17.85 5.30
C TYR A 88 -3.06 -16.33 5.27
N PHE A 89 -1.98 -15.60 5.07
CA PHE A 89 -1.91 -14.14 5.04
C PHE A 89 -2.47 -13.52 6.34
N ILE A 90 -1.84 -13.90 7.46
CA ILE A 90 -2.35 -13.59 8.80
C ILE A 90 -1.63 -12.38 9.43
N ASP A 91 -0.30 -12.35 9.33
CA ASP A 91 0.54 -11.39 10.04
C ASP A 91 1.78 -10.95 9.21
N TYR A 92 2.73 -10.29 9.87
CA TYR A 92 3.94 -9.81 9.21
C TYR A 92 4.89 -10.94 8.76
N LYS A 93 4.79 -12.15 9.35
CA LYS A 93 5.61 -13.32 8.99
C LYS A 93 5.12 -14.03 7.74
N THR A 94 4.01 -13.60 7.18
CA THR A 94 3.45 -14.16 5.94
C THR A 94 4.49 -14.20 4.84
N ARG A 95 4.60 -15.38 4.21
CA ARG A 95 5.40 -15.65 3.01
C ARG A 95 4.53 -16.40 1.98
N VAL A 96 4.50 -15.87 0.77
CA VAL A 96 3.73 -16.49 -0.32
C VAL A 96 4.35 -17.82 -0.75
N ASP A 97 5.67 -17.93 -0.77
CA ASP A 97 6.40 -19.15 -1.12
C ASP A 97 6.16 -20.33 -0.15
N ILE A 98 5.76 -20.03 1.09
CA ILE A 98 5.41 -21.04 2.11
C ILE A 98 3.89 -21.28 2.14
N GLU A 99 3.10 -20.21 2.23
CA GLU A 99 1.66 -20.32 2.50
C GLU A 99 0.83 -20.61 1.24
N LYS A 100 1.32 -20.19 0.06
CA LYS A 100 0.64 -20.29 -1.24
C LYS A 100 1.62 -20.40 -2.41
N ASN A 101 2.51 -21.37 -2.37
CA ASN A 101 3.61 -21.48 -3.34
C ASN A 101 3.17 -21.73 -4.79
N ASP A 102 2.01 -22.36 -4.99
CA ASP A 102 1.42 -22.70 -6.29
C ASP A 102 0.77 -21.52 -7.01
N ILE A 103 0.59 -20.38 -6.31
CA ILE A 103 -0.07 -19.20 -6.89
C ILE A 103 0.89 -18.44 -7.82
N VAL A 104 0.37 -18.05 -8.98
CA VAL A 104 1.05 -17.12 -9.90
C VAL A 104 0.82 -15.71 -9.44
N THR A 105 1.89 -15.05 -9.01
CA THR A 105 1.87 -13.66 -8.53
C THR A 105 1.87 -12.66 -9.67
N ILE A 106 1.60 -11.36 -9.40
CA ILE A 106 1.71 -10.30 -10.42
C ILE A 106 3.09 -10.33 -11.12
N PRO A 107 4.24 -10.30 -10.41
CA PRO A 107 5.54 -10.33 -11.07
C PRO A 107 5.76 -11.58 -11.90
N LYS A 108 5.39 -12.77 -11.40
CA LYS A 108 5.51 -14.02 -12.17
C LYS A 108 4.70 -14.00 -13.45
N LEU A 109 3.46 -13.52 -13.38
CA LEU A 109 2.61 -13.43 -14.56
C LEU A 109 3.19 -12.46 -15.59
N LEU A 110 3.66 -11.30 -15.16
CA LEU A 110 4.26 -10.31 -16.05
C LEU A 110 5.57 -10.82 -16.68
N LYS A 111 6.42 -11.49 -15.89
CA LYS A 111 7.63 -12.17 -16.39
C LYS A 111 7.29 -13.19 -17.47
N ASN A 112 6.30 -14.04 -17.25
CA ASN A 112 5.82 -15.03 -18.22
C ASN A 112 5.23 -14.40 -19.50
N ASN A 113 4.82 -13.13 -19.45
CA ASN A 113 4.31 -12.36 -20.59
C ASN A 113 5.35 -11.44 -21.24
N GLY A 114 6.64 -11.67 -20.96
CA GLY A 114 7.77 -11.01 -21.61
C GLY A 114 8.15 -9.65 -21.03
N TYR A 115 7.67 -9.30 -19.83
CA TYR A 115 8.15 -8.13 -19.09
C TYR A 115 9.48 -8.42 -18.42
N THR A 116 10.39 -7.45 -18.42
CA THR A 116 11.53 -7.46 -17.50
C THR A 116 11.01 -7.04 -16.13
N THR A 117 11.14 -7.90 -15.11
CA THR A 117 10.57 -7.70 -13.78
C THR A 117 11.66 -7.38 -12.77
N ILE A 118 11.56 -6.23 -12.09
CA ILE A 118 12.57 -5.76 -11.14
C ILE A 118 11.92 -5.37 -9.82
N SER A 119 12.34 -6.05 -8.75
CA SER A 119 11.96 -5.75 -7.37
C SER A 119 13.02 -4.86 -6.73
N ASN A 120 12.71 -3.58 -6.52
CA ASN A 120 13.56 -2.67 -5.77
C ASN A 120 12.92 -2.28 -4.43
N GLY A 121 13.65 -2.43 -3.33
CA GLY A 121 13.20 -2.08 -1.98
C GLY A 121 12.25 -3.10 -1.36
N LYS A 122 11.27 -2.63 -0.58
CA LYS A 122 10.32 -3.48 0.17
C LYS A 122 9.06 -3.77 -0.67
N ILE A 123 9.06 -4.85 -1.45
CA ILE A 123 7.88 -5.31 -2.22
C ILE A 123 7.18 -6.43 -1.48
N TYR A 124 7.82 -7.55 -1.23
CA TYR A 124 7.43 -8.50 -0.19
C TYR A 124 8.01 -8.07 1.16
N HIS A 125 7.50 -8.62 2.26
CA HIS A 125 8.07 -8.37 3.58
C HIS A 125 9.47 -8.97 3.70
N PHE A 126 9.65 -10.20 3.24
CA PHE A 126 10.96 -10.85 3.12
C PHE A 126 11.50 -10.68 1.70
N LEU A 127 12.78 -10.36 1.57
CA LEU A 127 13.40 -10.08 0.27
C LEU A 127 13.42 -11.31 -0.64
N ASP A 128 13.63 -12.48 -0.04
CA ASP A 128 13.72 -13.78 -0.69
C ASP A 128 12.36 -14.45 -0.96
N ASP A 129 11.24 -13.88 -0.48
CA ASP A 129 9.90 -14.41 -0.77
C ASP A 129 9.59 -14.28 -2.27
N LYS A 130 9.27 -15.43 -2.91
CA LYS A 130 9.01 -15.49 -4.36
C LYS A 130 10.13 -14.87 -5.22
N TRP A 131 11.37 -15.08 -4.82
CA TRP A 131 12.55 -14.56 -5.52
C TRP A 131 12.54 -14.88 -7.03
N ASP A 132 12.19 -16.12 -7.40
CA ASP A 132 12.16 -16.58 -8.80
C ASP A 132 11.09 -15.91 -9.68
N ASP A 133 10.18 -15.19 -9.08
CA ASP A 133 9.16 -14.44 -9.81
C ASP A 133 9.72 -13.17 -10.47
N TRP A 134 10.94 -12.78 -10.10
CA TRP A 134 11.63 -11.59 -10.57
C TRP A 134 12.83 -11.93 -11.45
N ASP A 135 13.22 -11.01 -12.34
CA ASP A 135 14.50 -11.08 -13.06
C ASP A 135 15.63 -10.48 -12.23
N GLU A 136 15.32 -9.45 -11.44
CA GLU A 136 16.26 -8.78 -10.54
C GLU A 136 15.57 -8.45 -9.22
N VAL A 137 16.28 -8.69 -8.10
CA VAL A 137 15.83 -8.31 -6.76
C VAL A 137 16.92 -7.50 -6.08
N TRP A 138 16.59 -6.34 -5.55
CA TRP A 138 17.53 -5.46 -4.88
C TRP A 138 16.89 -4.70 -3.71
N ARG A 139 17.63 -4.59 -2.61
CA ARG A 139 17.32 -3.75 -1.46
C ARG A 139 18.60 -3.15 -0.90
N PRO A 140 18.61 -1.89 -0.43
CA PRO A 140 19.77 -1.33 0.25
C PRO A 140 20.23 -2.22 1.40
N TYR A 141 21.54 -2.40 1.53
CA TYR A 141 22.21 -3.17 2.58
C TYR A 141 21.85 -4.66 2.67
N ALA A 142 21.04 -5.22 1.76
CA ALA A 142 20.53 -6.58 1.87
C ALA A 142 21.62 -7.67 2.00
N PHE A 143 22.77 -7.47 1.35
CA PHE A 143 23.87 -8.45 1.30
C PHE A 143 25.14 -7.97 2.03
N GLU A 144 24.99 -7.06 2.98
CA GLU A 144 26.11 -6.57 3.79
C GLU A 144 26.34 -7.39 5.07
N ASN A 145 26.01 -8.68 5.06
CA ASN A 145 26.40 -9.58 6.13
C ASN A 145 27.82 -10.15 5.85
N PRO A 146 28.59 -10.54 6.87
CA PRO A 146 29.95 -11.07 6.70
C PRO A 146 30.00 -12.34 5.85
N GLU A 147 28.94 -13.12 5.80
CA GLU A 147 28.88 -14.40 5.10
C GLU A 147 28.32 -14.25 3.67
N GLY A 148 27.62 -13.15 3.34
CA GLY A 148 27.19 -12.77 1.99
C GLY A 148 26.18 -13.71 1.31
N ILE A 149 25.70 -14.75 2.01
CA ILE A 149 24.92 -15.83 1.42
C ILE A 149 23.41 -15.52 1.49
N GLU A 150 22.95 -14.91 2.59
CA GLU A 150 21.55 -14.58 2.77
C GLU A 150 21.34 -13.08 2.99
N PRO A 151 20.20 -12.52 2.53
CA PRO A 151 19.92 -11.12 2.80
C PRO A 151 19.69 -10.90 4.29
N ILE A 152 20.24 -9.81 4.82
CA ILE A 152 19.93 -9.39 6.20
C ILE A 152 18.43 -9.06 6.31
N ASP A 153 17.88 -9.29 7.49
CA ASP A 153 16.51 -8.88 7.79
C ASP A 153 16.34 -7.38 7.54
N TRP A 154 15.17 -6.98 7.05
CA TRP A 154 14.88 -5.58 6.76
C TRP A 154 14.97 -4.69 8.02
N TRP A 155 14.72 -5.21 9.22
CA TRP A 155 14.95 -4.52 10.49
C TRP A 155 16.41 -4.10 10.66
N GLN A 156 17.33 -4.98 10.35
CA GLN A 156 18.77 -4.65 10.41
C GLN A 156 19.15 -3.59 9.38
N SER A 157 18.47 -3.57 8.22
CA SER A 157 18.64 -2.51 7.23
C SER A 157 18.16 -1.16 7.76
N LEU A 158 17.05 -1.12 8.51
CA LEU A 158 16.52 0.11 9.11
C LEU A 158 17.48 0.73 10.14
N TRP A 159 18.13 -0.09 10.95
CA TRP A 159 19.11 0.39 11.93
C TRP A 159 20.31 1.08 11.28
N LYS A 160 20.66 0.70 10.06
CA LYS A 160 21.73 1.37 9.28
C LYS A 160 21.34 2.77 8.80
N ASP A 161 20.09 3.14 8.88
CA ASP A 161 19.59 4.45 8.44
C ASP A 161 19.84 5.57 9.47
N TYR A 162 20.15 5.25 10.73
CA TYR A 162 20.57 6.26 11.70
C TYR A 162 21.85 6.96 11.25
N GLN A 163 21.89 8.29 11.32
CA GLN A 163 23.00 9.11 10.84
C GLN A 163 23.77 9.79 11.96
N THR A 164 23.10 10.12 13.08
CA THR A 164 23.76 10.75 14.23
C THR A 164 24.61 9.73 14.99
N LYS A 165 25.73 10.19 15.54
CA LYS A 165 26.66 9.34 16.31
C LYS A 165 25.96 8.75 17.54
N GLU A 166 25.17 9.59 18.21
CA GLU A 166 24.43 9.23 19.42
C GLU A 166 23.44 8.08 19.16
N ASN A 167 22.67 8.14 18.06
CA ASN A 167 21.70 7.12 17.75
C ASN A 167 22.33 5.81 17.25
N LYS A 168 23.46 5.89 16.51
CA LYS A 168 24.25 4.74 16.13
C LYS A 168 24.87 4.04 17.33
N GLU A 169 25.38 4.79 18.31
CA GLU A 169 25.90 4.24 19.55
C GLU A 169 24.81 3.63 20.41
N LEU A 170 23.65 4.30 20.53
CA LEU A 170 22.49 3.81 21.27
C LEU A 170 22.01 2.47 20.68
N GLU A 171 21.84 2.40 19.35
CA GLU A 171 21.45 1.17 18.66
C GLU A 171 22.46 0.04 18.90
N LYS A 172 23.75 0.32 18.76
CA LYS A 172 24.83 -0.66 18.99
C LYS A 172 24.83 -1.22 20.41
N ILE A 173 24.57 -0.39 21.43
CA ILE A 173 24.59 -0.79 22.85
C ILE A 173 23.32 -1.54 23.23
N THR A 174 22.16 -1.10 22.75
CA THR A 174 20.86 -1.59 23.21
C THR A 174 20.16 -2.54 22.22
N GLY A 175 20.70 -2.67 20.99
CA GLY A 175 20.03 -3.35 19.87
C GLY A 175 18.80 -2.60 19.34
N LYS A 176 18.60 -1.34 19.73
CA LYS A 176 17.43 -0.51 19.38
C LYS A 176 17.80 0.96 19.33
N GLY A 177 17.47 1.61 18.23
CA GLY A 177 17.53 3.06 18.15
C GLY A 177 16.23 3.77 18.58
N PRO A 178 16.17 5.10 18.53
CA PRO A 178 14.95 5.85 18.80
C PRO A 178 13.94 5.72 17.65
N ALA A 179 12.67 6.00 17.94
CA ALA A 179 11.59 5.89 16.96
C ALA A 179 11.61 7.00 15.89
N PHE A 180 12.48 7.96 15.96
CA PHE A 180 12.67 9.04 14.97
C PHE A 180 14.09 9.59 15.01
N GLU A 181 14.51 10.21 13.90
CA GLU A 181 15.77 10.94 13.85
C GLU A 181 15.66 12.15 12.90
N ILE A 182 16.21 13.29 13.34
CA ILE A 182 16.40 14.48 12.53
C ILE A 182 17.88 14.57 12.18
N ALA A 183 18.22 14.27 10.93
CA ALA A 183 19.60 14.28 10.46
C ALA A 183 19.84 15.30 9.33
N ASN A 184 20.88 16.12 9.45
CA ASN A 184 21.24 17.07 8.39
C ASN A 184 22.11 16.37 7.34
N VAL A 185 21.46 15.58 6.49
CA VAL A 185 22.11 14.74 5.48
C VAL A 185 21.48 14.92 4.10
N LYS A 186 22.21 14.44 3.07
CA LYS A 186 21.68 14.36 1.71
C LYS A 186 20.69 13.17 1.61
N ASP A 187 19.72 13.25 0.69
CA ASP A 187 18.75 12.18 0.43
C ASP A 187 19.43 10.84 0.19
N SER A 188 20.53 10.87 -0.59
CA SER A 188 21.23 9.69 -1.11
C SER A 188 21.95 8.85 -0.06
N VAL A 189 21.96 9.25 1.20
CA VAL A 189 22.56 8.45 2.28
C VAL A 189 21.54 7.61 3.04
N LEU A 190 20.25 7.94 2.90
CA LEU A 190 19.16 7.19 3.51
C LEU A 190 18.64 6.08 2.58
N ILE A 191 18.06 5.05 3.16
CA ILE A 191 17.56 3.86 2.45
C ILE A 191 16.70 4.22 1.24
N ASP A 192 15.71 5.07 1.41
CA ASP A 192 14.79 5.44 0.33
C ASP A 192 15.43 6.34 -0.73
N GLY A 193 16.44 7.11 -0.36
CA GLY A 193 17.28 7.85 -1.30
C GLY A 193 18.17 6.93 -2.15
N LEU A 194 18.76 5.90 -1.53
CA LEU A 194 19.52 4.83 -2.23
C LEU A 194 18.60 4.06 -3.17
N LEU A 195 17.39 3.69 -2.71
CA LEU A 195 16.34 3.07 -3.52
C LEU A 195 16.01 3.93 -4.74
N THR A 196 15.76 5.21 -4.55
CA THR A 196 15.41 6.15 -5.62
C THR A 196 16.52 6.21 -6.69
N ASN A 197 17.77 6.29 -6.27
CA ASN A 197 18.92 6.29 -7.18
C ASN A 197 19.01 4.97 -7.98
N LYS A 198 18.69 3.83 -7.37
CA LYS A 198 18.64 2.53 -8.08
C LYS A 198 17.52 2.51 -9.12
N VAL A 199 16.32 2.94 -8.75
CA VAL A 199 15.16 3.01 -9.66
C VAL A 199 15.45 3.94 -10.86
N ILE A 200 16.06 5.10 -10.62
CA ILE A 200 16.49 6.02 -11.69
C ILE A 200 17.48 5.36 -12.64
N ARG A 201 18.48 4.65 -12.13
CA ARG A 201 19.42 3.89 -12.98
C ARG A 201 18.72 2.81 -13.78
N ASP A 202 17.75 2.11 -13.19
CA ASP A 202 16.98 1.09 -13.89
C ASP A 202 16.12 1.68 -15.00
N ILE A 203 15.43 2.79 -14.78
CA ILE A 203 14.66 3.51 -15.80
C ILE A 203 15.56 3.83 -17.00
N LYS A 204 16.74 4.43 -16.76
CA LYS A 204 17.69 4.80 -17.81
C LYS A 204 18.21 3.60 -18.60
N ARG A 205 18.42 2.47 -17.93
CA ARG A 205 18.86 1.21 -18.54
C ARG A 205 17.74 0.55 -19.36
N LEU A 206 16.53 0.53 -18.80
CA LEU A 206 15.38 -0.20 -19.36
C LEU A 206 14.73 0.50 -20.55
N LYS A 207 14.82 1.83 -20.67
CA LYS A 207 14.20 2.59 -21.77
C LYS A 207 14.65 2.10 -23.15
N ASN A 208 15.87 1.58 -23.26
CA ASN A 208 16.47 1.12 -24.52
C ASN A 208 16.17 -0.36 -24.82
N LYS A 209 15.49 -1.08 -23.92
CA LYS A 209 15.09 -2.47 -24.18
C LYS A 209 13.86 -2.53 -25.07
N SER A 210 13.78 -3.55 -25.92
CA SER A 210 12.59 -3.84 -26.72
C SER A 210 11.43 -4.38 -25.89
N SER A 211 11.73 -5.11 -24.81
CA SER A 211 10.72 -5.65 -23.87
C SER A 211 10.18 -4.55 -22.95
N PRO A 212 8.87 -4.57 -22.63
CA PRO A 212 8.33 -3.73 -21.57
C PRO A 212 8.89 -4.15 -20.22
N PHE A 213 8.79 -3.29 -19.22
CA PHE A 213 9.22 -3.61 -17.87
C PHE A 213 8.09 -3.50 -16.83
N PHE A 214 8.21 -4.29 -15.78
CA PHE A 214 7.55 -4.12 -14.50
C PHE A 214 8.60 -3.73 -13.48
N LEU A 215 8.71 -2.44 -13.21
CA LEU A 215 9.66 -1.88 -12.27
C LEU A 215 8.95 -1.48 -10.99
N THR A 216 9.52 -1.85 -9.84
CA THR A 216 8.94 -1.49 -8.57
C THR A 216 9.87 -0.61 -7.75
N ALA A 217 9.29 0.27 -6.95
CA ALA A 217 9.96 1.09 -5.94
C ALA A 217 9.21 0.92 -4.62
N GLY A 218 9.69 0.00 -3.78
CA GLY A 218 9.12 -0.29 -2.47
C GLY A 218 9.79 0.55 -1.40
N PHE A 219 9.20 1.70 -1.07
CA PHE A 219 9.69 2.60 -0.04
C PHE A 219 9.44 2.02 1.35
N ILE A 220 10.39 2.24 2.26
CA ILE A 220 10.27 1.86 3.67
C ILE A 220 9.61 2.98 4.47
N SER A 221 9.94 4.23 4.20
CA SER A 221 9.21 5.36 4.81
C SER A 221 7.75 5.33 4.30
N ASN A 222 6.83 5.47 5.12
CA ASN A 222 6.60 6.02 6.44
C ASN A 222 6.62 4.99 7.61
N HIS A 223 7.26 3.85 7.45
CA HIS A 223 7.45 2.93 8.57
C HIS A 223 8.40 3.54 9.62
N LEU A 224 8.20 3.21 10.88
CA LEU A 224 9.16 3.51 11.94
C LEU A 224 10.54 2.86 11.64
N PRO A 225 11.65 3.51 12.04
CA PRO A 225 11.78 4.83 12.69
C PRO A 225 11.55 5.95 11.68
N PHE A 226 10.94 7.07 12.11
CA PHE A 226 10.71 8.21 11.22
C PHE A 226 12.02 8.99 11.02
N ILE A 227 12.78 8.60 10.00
CA ILE A 227 14.05 9.23 9.63
C ILE A 227 13.89 9.96 8.31
N ALA A 228 14.14 11.26 8.32
CA ALA A 228 14.14 12.09 7.13
C ALA A 228 15.22 13.18 7.24
N PRO A 229 15.77 13.68 6.11
CA PRO A 229 16.65 14.83 6.14
C PRO A 229 15.98 16.05 6.80
N LYS A 230 16.75 16.77 7.62
CA LYS A 230 16.27 17.90 8.44
C LYS A 230 15.37 18.88 7.68
N ARG A 231 15.69 19.18 6.41
CA ARG A 231 14.88 20.10 5.60
C ARG A 231 13.41 19.69 5.41
N PHE A 232 13.06 18.40 5.55
CA PHE A 232 11.67 17.94 5.49
C PHE A 232 10.96 18.08 6.83
N TRP A 233 11.70 18.03 7.94
CA TRP A 233 11.18 18.39 9.27
C TRP A 233 10.90 19.88 9.34
N ASP A 234 11.80 20.71 8.79
CA ASP A 234 11.69 22.16 8.80
C ASP A 234 10.49 22.72 7.97
N ILE A 235 9.86 21.87 7.13
CA ILE A 235 8.61 22.24 6.43
C ILE A 235 7.47 22.49 7.41
N TYR A 236 7.47 21.79 8.54
CA TYR A 236 6.39 21.79 9.52
C TYR A 236 6.78 22.52 10.78
N ASP A 237 6.03 23.58 11.12
CA ASP A 237 6.17 24.23 12.42
C ASP A 237 5.72 23.26 13.53
N TYR A 238 6.64 22.93 14.43
CA TYR A 238 6.41 21.98 15.52
C TYR A 238 5.24 22.38 16.42
N ASP A 239 5.10 23.67 16.72
CA ASP A 239 4.05 24.18 17.61
C ASP A 239 2.66 24.06 16.97
N SER A 240 2.60 24.07 15.65
CA SER A 240 1.38 23.91 14.85
C SER A 240 0.94 22.45 14.68
N ILE A 241 1.75 21.45 15.06
CA ILE A 241 1.40 20.03 15.00
C ILE A 241 0.20 19.73 15.90
N LYS A 242 -0.90 19.28 15.29
CA LYS A 242 -2.13 18.90 15.99
C LYS A 242 -2.22 17.38 16.11
N LEU A 243 -2.54 16.91 17.29
CA LEU A 243 -2.93 15.51 17.50
C LEU A 243 -4.41 15.31 17.19
N PRO A 244 -4.84 14.06 16.90
CA PRO A 244 -6.24 13.79 16.58
C PRO A 244 -7.16 14.08 17.77
N LEU A 245 -8.40 14.52 17.48
CA LEU A 245 -9.40 14.81 18.50
C LEU A 245 -10.00 13.54 19.12
N ASN A 246 -9.96 12.42 18.39
CA ASN A 246 -10.40 11.10 18.84
C ASN A 246 -9.22 10.30 19.43
N ASP A 247 -8.47 10.90 20.32
CA ASP A 247 -7.25 10.32 20.91
C ASP A 247 -7.51 9.35 22.08
N SER A 248 -8.78 9.06 22.38
CA SER A 248 -9.23 8.10 23.39
C SER A 248 -9.93 6.89 22.75
N PRO A 249 -9.90 5.70 23.38
CA PRO A 249 -10.64 4.54 22.88
C PRO A 249 -12.11 4.87 22.63
N PRO A 250 -12.75 4.31 21.61
CA PRO A 250 -14.15 4.58 21.33
C PRO A 250 -15.04 4.19 22.52
N ILE A 251 -16.05 4.99 22.80
CA ILE A 251 -17.04 4.68 23.83
C ILE A 251 -17.68 3.32 23.52
N ASN A 252 -17.83 2.45 24.51
CA ASN A 252 -18.35 1.08 24.40
C ASN A 252 -17.53 0.14 23.49
N ALA A 253 -16.29 0.48 23.14
CA ALA A 253 -15.42 -0.42 22.40
C ALA A 253 -14.96 -1.59 23.28
N PRO A 254 -14.92 -2.83 22.77
CA PRO A 254 -14.42 -3.95 23.54
C PRO A 254 -12.89 -3.88 23.69
N ASN A 255 -12.37 -4.31 24.83
CA ASN A 255 -10.93 -4.28 25.11
C ASN A 255 -10.09 -5.02 24.05
N ILE A 256 -10.66 -6.05 23.41
CA ILE A 256 -9.97 -6.78 22.33
C ILE A 256 -9.67 -5.91 21.10
N SER A 257 -10.40 -4.81 20.90
CA SER A 257 -10.20 -3.87 19.79
C SER A 257 -8.92 -3.05 19.93
N ILE A 258 -8.40 -2.93 21.16
CA ILE A 258 -7.25 -2.09 21.47
C ILE A 258 -5.96 -2.84 21.09
N SER A 259 -5.12 -2.19 20.29
CA SER A 259 -3.75 -2.61 20.03
C SER A 259 -2.82 -1.91 21.01
N TYR A 260 -1.94 -2.67 21.65
CA TYR A 260 -1.02 -2.11 22.66
C TYR A 260 0.25 -1.50 22.05
N ASN A 261 0.23 -1.06 20.78
CA ASN A 261 1.37 -0.40 20.13
C ASN A 261 2.69 -1.18 20.26
N ALA A 262 2.60 -2.52 20.19
CA ALA A 262 3.71 -3.41 20.54
C ALA A 262 4.97 -3.10 19.72
N GLU A 263 4.82 -2.76 18.45
CA GLU A 263 5.95 -2.41 17.59
C GLU A 263 6.68 -1.17 18.10
N LEU A 264 5.98 -0.09 18.41
CA LEU A 264 6.57 1.14 18.94
C LEU A 264 7.22 0.89 20.32
N ILE A 265 6.52 0.20 21.22
CA ILE A 265 6.96 -0.01 22.61
C ILE A 265 8.17 -0.96 22.70
N TYR A 266 8.17 -2.01 21.91
CA TYR A 266 9.21 -3.05 21.99
C TYR A 266 10.30 -2.92 20.93
N GLY A 267 10.04 -2.22 19.84
CA GLY A 267 10.99 -1.99 18.76
C GLY A 267 11.97 -0.85 19.00
N TYR A 268 11.62 0.15 19.82
CA TYR A 268 12.37 1.40 19.90
C TYR A 268 12.76 1.80 21.31
N SER A 269 13.87 2.53 21.43
CA SER A 269 14.36 3.10 22.70
C SER A 269 13.59 4.37 23.07
N GLY A 270 13.51 4.67 24.37
CA GLY A 270 12.89 5.89 24.89
C GLY A 270 11.35 5.91 24.88
N ILE A 271 10.70 4.78 24.55
CA ILE A 271 9.23 4.68 24.54
C ILE A 271 8.72 4.13 25.87
N PRO A 272 7.76 4.82 26.54
CA PRO A 272 7.12 4.32 27.76
C PRO A 272 6.45 2.96 27.54
N LYS A 273 6.68 2.02 28.45
CA LYS A 273 6.15 0.65 28.34
C LYS A 273 4.69 0.52 28.80
N LYS A 274 4.14 1.53 29.46
CA LYS A 274 2.77 1.56 29.99
C LYS A 274 2.19 2.96 29.92
N GLY A 275 0.86 3.03 29.77
CA GLY A 275 0.12 4.29 29.69
C GLY A 275 0.20 4.95 28.31
N ASP A 276 -0.45 6.10 28.20
CA ASP A 276 -0.40 6.92 27.00
C ASP A 276 0.99 7.55 26.82
N LEU A 277 1.35 7.78 25.57
CA LEU A 277 2.60 8.49 25.28
C LEU A 277 2.51 9.96 25.75
N PRO A 278 3.59 10.51 26.32
CA PRO A 278 3.66 11.93 26.63
C PRO A 278 3.31 12.81 25.42
N LEU A 279 2.67 13.93 25.68
CA LEU A 279 2.20 14.84 24.63
C LEU A 279 3.33 15.26 23.69
N ASP A 280 4.48 15.65 24.22
CA ASP A 280 5.64 16.07 23.45
C ASP A 280 6.16 14.92 22.54
N LEU A 281 6.26 13.69 23.06
CA LEU A 281 6.67 12.52 22.28
C LEU A 281 5.65 12.21 21.18
N SER A 282 4.36 12.31 21.47
CA SER A 282 3.29 12.13 20.48
C SER A 282 3.37 13.16 19.35
N LYS A 283 3.64 14.44 19.67
CA LYS A 283 3.85 15.48 18.67
C LYS A 283 5.11 15.23 17.84
N LYS A 284 6.22 14.80 18.45
CA LYS A 284 7.47 14.47 17.75
C LYS A 284 7.29 13.32 16.77
N LEU A 285 6.60 12.26 17.16
CA LEU A 285 6.28 11.12 16.29
C LEU A 285 5.40 11.56 15.12
N THR A 286 4.36 12.35 15.36
CA THR A 286 3.50 12.90 14.31
C THR A 286 4.29 13.81 13.36
N HIS A 287 5.15 14.67 13.88
CA HIS A 287 6.05 15.52 13.09
C HIS A 287 6.98 14.67 12.20
N GLY A 288 7.59 13.61 12.77
CA GLY A 288 8.43 12.69 12.03
C GLY A 288 7.69 11.98 10.90
N TYR A 289 6.46 11.55 11.17
CA TYR A 289 5.61 10.97 10.13
C TYR A 289 5.36 11.95 8.98
N TYR A 290 5.00 13.21 9.26
CA TYR A 290 4.80 14.24 8.23
C TYR A 290 6.07 14.52 7.44
N ALA A 291 7.22 14.60 8.12
CA ALA A 291 8.52 14.80 7.49
C ALA A 291 8.87 13.65 6.52
N THR A 292 8.60 12.40 6.91
CA THR A 292 8.83 11.24 6.05
C THR A 292 7.88 11.20 4.86
N VAL A 293 6.61 11.62 5.00
CA VAL A 293 5.68 11.78 3.85
C VAL A 293 6.25 12.74 2.82
N SER A 294 6.69 13.94 3.25
CA SER A 294 7.26 14.93 2.32
C SER A 294 8.60 14.51 1.73
N TYR A 295 9.40 13.77 2.48
CA TYR A 295 10.65 13.21 1.97
C TYR A 295 10.39 12.22 0.83
N VAL A 296 9.49 11.26 1.01
CA VAL A 296 9.17 10.30 -0.04
C VAL A 296 8.45 10.95 -1.21
N ASP A 297 7.58 11.91 -0.99
CA ASP A 297 6.99 12.72 -2.08
C ASP A 297 8.07 13.32 -2.97
N HIS A 298 9.12 13.93 -2.38
CA HIS A 298 10.25 14.47 -3.11
C HIS A 298 11.01 13.39 -3.91
N LEU A 299 11.21 12.20 -3.34
CA LEU A 299 11.87 11.08 -4.00
C LEU A 299 11.04 10.55 -5.19
N ILE A 300 9.73 10.44 -5.02
CA ILE A 300 8.79 10.10 -6.10
C ILE A 300 8.87 11.15 -7.21
N GLY A 301 8.98 12.43 -6.87
CA GLY A 301 9.19 13.51 -7.82
C GLY A 301 10.41 13.29 -8.72
N LYS A 302 11.54 12.83 -8.16
CA LYS A 302 12.74 12.50 -8.94
C LYS A 302 12.50 11.35 -9.91
N ILE A 303 11.80 10.30 -9.47
CA ILE A 303 11.46 9.14 -10.33
C ILE A 303 10.55 9.61 -11.47
N MET A 304 9.51 10.37 -11.17
CA MET A 304 8.56 10.88 -12.18
C MET A 304 9.24 11.78 -13.20
N ASN A 305 10.10 12.70 -12.75
CA ASN A 305 10.87 13.56 -13.65
C ASN A 305 11.79 12.73 -14.55
N THR A 306 12.39 11.66 -14.04
CA THR A 306 13.23 10.77 -14.87
C THR A 306 12.42 10.09 -15.97
N LEU A 307 11.17 9.66 -15.72
CA LEU A 307 10.31 9.11 -16.77
C LEU A 307 10.01 10.13 -17.87
N ASP A 308 9.76 11.39 -17.49
CA ASP A 308 9.52 12.50 -18.41
C ASP A 308 10.80 12.81 -19.23
N GLU A 309 11.97 12.96 -18.57
CA GLU A 309 13.28 13.23 -19.19
C GLU A 309 13.73 12.12 -20.16
N GLU A 310 13.46 10.86 -19.82
CA GLU A 310 13.80 9.70 -20.64
C GLU A 310 12.77 9.41 -21.75
N GLY A 311 11.70 10.21 -21.85
CA GLY A 311 10.70 10.15 -22.90
C GLY A 311 9.79 8.91 -22.87
N ILE A 312 9.68 8.25 -21.72
CA ILE A 312 8.88 7.02 -21.58
C ILE A 312 7.64 7.17 -20.70
N ALA A 313 7.39 8.36 -20.15
CA ALA A 313 6.21 8.62 -19.30
C ALA A 313 4.90 8.31 -20.03
N ASN A 314 4.78 8.64 -21.33
CA ASN A 314 3.58 8.39 -22.14
C ASN A 314 3.37 6.91 -22.53
N ASN A 315 4.28 6.02 -22.15
CA ASN A 315 4.14 4.57 -22.32
C ASN A 315 4.33 3.80 -20.99
N THR A 316 4.10 4.47 -19.85
CA THR A 316 4.28 3.87 -18.54
C THR A 316 3.03 4.06 -17.69
N ILE A 317 2.39 2.94 -17.32
CA ILE A 317 1.31 2.91 -16.32
C ILE A 317 1.96 3.04 -14.95
N ILE A 318 1.41 3.90 -14.08
CA ILE A 318 1.92 4.09 -12.73
C ILE A 318 0.83 3.72 -11.73
N VAL A 319 1.18 2.84 -10.79
CA VAL A 319 0.34 2.51 -9.64
C VAL A 319 1.05 3.02 -8.40
N PHE A 320 0.46 3.99 -7.71
CA PHE A 320 0.90 4.47 -6.41
C PHE A 320 -0.05 3.93 -5.34
N VAL A 321 0.49 3.24 -4.34
CA VAL A 321 -0.32 2.57 -3.31
C VAL A 321 0.48 2.38 -2.03
N SER A 322 -0.20 2.31 -0.88
CA SER A 322 0.35 1.81 0.39
C SER A 322 -0.17 0.43 0.72
N ASP A 323 0.60 -0.33 1.51
CA ASP A 323 0.21 -1.66 1.95
C ASP A 323 -0.90 -1.65 3.01
N HIS A 324 -0.92 -0.68 3.91
CA HIS A 324 -1.98 -0.40 4.87
C HIS A 324 -1.85 1.05 5.38
N GLY A 325 -2.78 1.46 6.25
CA GLY A 325 -2.73 2.75 6.92
C GLY A 325 -1.97 2.70 8.25
N PHE A 326 -2.08 3.77 9.03
CA PHE A 326 -1.35 3.95 10.29
C PHE A 326 -2.15 4.81 11.26
N ASN A 327 -2.14 4.49 12.56
CA ASN A 327 -2.70 5.34 13.62
C ASN A 327 -1.60 6.27 14.15
N LEU A 328 -1.91 7.55 14.25
CA LEU A 328 -1.08 8.59 14.85
C LEU A 328 -1.75 9.12 16.12
N LYS A 329 -1.96 8.24 17.11
CA LYS A 329 -2.64 8.48 18.38
C LYS A 329 -4.19 8.36 18.35
N GLU A 330 -4.84 8.20 17.18
CA GLU A 330 -6.28 7.94 17.16
C GLU A 330 -6.59 6.72 18.05
N HIS A 331 -7.66 6.84 18.86
CA HIS A 331 -8.13 5.81 19.80
C HIS A 331 -7.07 5.35 20.83
N SER A 332 -6.14 6.26 21.22
CA SER A 332 -4.93 5.97 22.03
C SER A 332 -4.00 4.94 21.39
N GLN A 333 -4.01 4.80 20.05
CA GLN A 333 -3.25 3.78 19.34
C GLN A 333 -2.20 4.38 18.41
N TRP A 334 -1.10 3.67 18.25
CA TRP A 334 -0.02 3.97 17.31
C TRP A 334 0.24 2.77 16.42
N GLY A 335 0.52 3.03 15.15
CA GLY A 335 0.80 1.96 14.21
C GLY A 335 -0.46 1.35 13.59
N LYS A 336 -0.38 0.07 13.31
CA LYS A 336 -1.33 -0.75 12.56
C LYS A 336 -1.97 -1.82 13.46
N TYR A 337 -2.46 -2.91 12.89
CA TYR A 337 -3.07 -4.06 13.57
C TYR A 337 -4.48 -3.82 14.12
N THR A 338 -5.16 -2.76 13.75
CA THR A 338 -6.52 -2.45 14.23
C THR A 338 -7.56 -2.63 13.14
N SER A 339 -8.85 -2.62 13.53
CA SER A 339 -9.99 -2.64 12.61
C SER A 339 -10.44 -1.25 12.18
N HIS A 340 -9.82 -0.21 12.74
CA HIS A 340 -10.20 1.17 12.48
C HIS A 340 -9.86 1.60 11.07
N ARG A 341 -10.61 2.61 10.60
CA ARG A 341 -10.45 3.17 9.25
C ARG A 341 -9.02 3.63 9.00
N THR A 342 -8.37 4.24 9.98
CA THR A 342 -6.99 4.74 9.89
C THR A 342 -5.95 3.66 9.62
N SER A 343 -6.16 2.42 10.10
CA SER A 343 -5.27 1.29 9.81
C SER A 343 -5.54 0.62 8.47
N GLY A 344 -6.78 0.68 7.98
CA GLY A 344 -7.17 -0.04 6.76
C GLY A 344 -7.21 0.81 5.51
N LYS A 345 -7.51 2.11 5.64
CA LYS A 345 -7.63 3.02 4.49
C LYS A 345 -6.24 3.41 3.98
N VAL A 346 -6.05 3.31 2.66
CA VAL A 346 -4.78 3.57 1.99
C VAL A 346 -4.94 4.55 0.83
N PRO A 347 -3.91 5.30 0.46
CA PRO A 347 -3.89 5.99 -0.81
C PRO A 347 -3.75 4.97 -1.95
N LEU A 348 -4.50 5.18 -3.02
CA LEU A 348 -4.38 4.46 -4.29
C LEU A 348 -4.59 5.45 -5.43
N ILE A 349 -3.60 5.56 -6.32
CA ILE A 349 -3.68 6.36 -7.53
C ILE A 349 -3.21 5.48 -8.69
N ILE A 350 -4.00 5.42 -9.76
CA ILE A 350 -3.62 4.72 -10.99
C ILE A 350 -3.59 5.73 -12.13
N TYR A 351 -2.41 5.87 -12.73
CA TYR A 351 -2.19 6.65 -13.94
C TYR A 351 -1.97 5.72 -15.13
N ASP A 352 -2.84 5.80 -16.12
CA ASP A 352 -2.64 5.20 -17.42
C ASP A 352 -2.57 6.33 -18.45
N PRO A 353 -1.44 6.53 -19.15
CA PRO A 353 -1.29 7.63 -20.10
C PRO A 353 -2.27 7.55 -21.29
N ARG A 354 -2.89 6.40 -21.52
CA ARG A 354 -3.88 6.15 -22.57
C ARG A 354 -5.31 6.52 -22.15
N ASN A 355 -5.51 6.87 -20.87
CA ASN A 355 -6.81 7.24 -20.31
C ASN A 355 -6.94 8.76 -20.19
N ASP A 356 -8.04 9.31 -20.70
CA ASP A 356 -8.34 10.74 -20.66
C ASP A 356 -9.04 11.19 -19.38
N PHE A 357 -9.61 10.25 -18.62
CA PHE A 357 -10.27 10.58 -17.36
C PHE A 357 -9.24 10.80 -16.25
N ARG A 358 -9.33 11.97 -15.61
CA ARG A 358 -8.40 12.45 -14.57
C ARG A 358 -9.19 13.06 -13.45
N THR A 359 -9.60 12.21 -12.50
CA THR A 359 -10.49 12.65 -11.41
C THR A 359 -10.44 11.68 -10.23
N ASN A 360 -11.19 12.02 -9.18
CA ASN A 360 -11.30 11.21 -7.98
C ASN A 360 -12.52 10.29 -8.06
N SER A 361 -12.39 9.07 -7.55
CA SER A 361 -13.51 8.15 -7.36
C SER A 361 -13.73 7.88 -5.87
N ASN A 362 -15.02 7.88 -5.47
CA ASN A 362 -15.46 7.50 -4.13
C ASN A 362 -15.96 6.04 -4.07
N SER A 363 -15.77 5.28 -5.15
CA SER A 363 -16.12 3.87 -5.17
C SER A 363 -15.25 3.08 -4.19
N LEU A 364 -15.87 2.13 -3.48
CA LEU A 364 -15.16 1.22 -2.60
C LEU A 364 -14.27 0.27 -3.42
N VAL A 365 -12.98 0.25 -3.10
CA VAL A 365 -11.98 -0.60 -3.75
C VAL A 365 -11.03 -1.23 -2.73
N GLU A 366 -10.40 -2.33 -3.10
CA GLU A 366 -9.50 -3.10 -2.25
C GLU A 366 -8.17 -3.36 -2.95
N LEU A 367 -7.11 -3.61 -2.18
CA LEU A 367 -5.79 -3.87 -2.78
C LEU A 367 -5.75 -5.13 -3.65
N VAL A 368 -6.55 -6.15 -3.35
CA VAL A 368 -6.70 -7.34 -4.23
C VAL A 368 -7.25 -7.01 -5.63
N ASP A 369 -7.83 -5.83 -5.82
CA ASP A 369 -8.35 -5.37 -7.11
C ASP A 369 -7.24 -4.93 -8.08
N ILE A 370 -6.03 -4.66 -7.57
CA ILE A 370 -4.88 -4.22 -8.38
C ILE A 370 -4.47 -5.30 -9.37
N TYR A 371 -4.43 -6.57 -8.98
CA TYR A 371 -4.04 -7.66 -9.87
C TYR A 371 -4.96 -7.77 -11.09
N PRO A 372 -6.29 -8.00 -10.95
CA PRO A 372 -7.18 -8.05 -12.11
C PRO A 372 -7.25 -6.73 -12.89
N THR A 373 -6.93 -5.59 -12.27
CA THR A 373 -6.84 -4.30 -12.95
C THR A 373 -5.64 -4.25 -13.88
N LEU A 374 -4.47 -4.66 -13.42
CA LEU A 374 -3.26 -4.72 -14.26
C LEU A 374 -3.47 -5.67 -15.44
N LEU A 375 -4.08 -6.84 -15.23
CA LEU A 375 -4.42 -7.76 -16.33
C LEU A 375 -5.25 -7.07 -17.40
N ALA A 376 -6.32 -6.39 -17.00
CA ALA A 376 -7.21 -5.71 -17.93
C ALA A 376 -6.58 -4.50 -18.63
N LEU A 377 -5.69 -3.74 -17.94
CA LEU A 377 -4.95 -2.63 -18.55
C LEU A 377 -3.89 -3.10 -19.54
N LEU A 378 -3.32 -4.29 -19.34
CA LEU A 378 -2.24 -4.85 -20.15
C LEU A 378 -2.72 -5.86 -21.21
N ASP A 379 -4.03 -6.12 -21.25
CA ASP A 379 -4.67 -7.13 -22.11
C ASP A 379 -4.02 -8.51 -21.95
N LEU A 380 -3.94 -8.97 -20.69
CA LEU A 380 -3.34 -10.25 -20.33
C LEU A 380 -4.39 -11.23 -19.79
N ASP A 381 -4.17 -12.51 -20.06
CA ASP A 381 -4.99 -13.59 -19.56
C ASP A 381 -4.91 -13.72 -18.02
N LYS A 382 -6.01 -14.19 -17.43
CA LYS A 382 -6.07 -14.47 -16.01
C LYS A 382 -5.21 -15.69 -15.64
N PRO A 383 -4.59 -15.69 -14.45
CA PRO A 383 -3.93 -16.89 -13.95
C PRO A 383 -4.93 -18.03 -13.72
N LYS A 384 -4.43 -19.28 -13.59
CA LYS A 384 -5.29 -20.46 -13.34
C LYS A 384 -6.01 -20.40 -11.99
N HIS A 385 -5.40 -19.78 -10.98
CA HIS A 385 -6.05 -19.60 -9.69
C HIS A 385 -7.12 -18.50 -9.75
N LYS A 386 -8.13 -18.62 -8.91
CA LYS A 386 -9.20 -17.62 -8.80
C LYS A 386 -8.66 -16.34 -8.17
N LEU A 387 -8.86 -15.21 -8.84
CA LEU A 387 -8.67 -13.89 -8.25
C LEU A 387 -9.93 -13.49 -7.48
N ASP A 388 -9.75 -13.00 -6.26
CA ASP A 388 -10.85 -12.51 -5.43
C ASP A 388 -11.19 -11.03 -5.71
N GLY A 389 -10.24 -10.28 -6.24
CA GLY A 389 -10.40 -8.87 -6.62
C GLY A 389 -11.26 -8.69 -7.89
N LYS A 390 -11.72 -7.47 -8.10
CA LYS A 390 -12.43 -7.02 -9.30
C LYS A 390 -11.62 -5.95 -10.01
N SER A 391 -11.55 -6.02 -11.34
CA SER A 391 -10.86 -5.00 -12.13
C SER A 391 -11.47 -3.60 -11.92
N LEU A 392 -10.61 -2.61 -11.75
CA LEU A 392 -10.97 -1.20 -11.59
C LEU A 392 -11.04 -0.44 -12.93
N VAL A 393 -10.86 -1.11 -14.06
CA VAL A 393 -10.82 -0.47 -15.39
C VAL A 393 -12.10 0.31 -15.69
N ASN A 394 -13.26 -0.19 -15.27
CA ASN A 394 -14.52 0.52 -15.45
C ASN A 394 -14.56 1.83 -14.65
N ILE A 395 -13.99 1.85 -13.44
CA ILE A 395 -13.85 3.07 -12.62
C ILE A 395 -12.82 4.01 -13.25
N ILE A 396 -11.70 3.48 -13.75
CA ILE A 396 -10.66 4.27 -14.42
C ILE A 396 -11.23 4.98 -15.65
N ARG A 397 -12.12 4.31 -16.41
CA ARG A 397 -12.80 4.87 -17.58
C ARG A 397 -14.03 5.73 -17.25
N ASN A 398 -14.66 5.49 -16.10
CA ASN A 398 -15.78 6.25 -15.57
C ASN A 398 -15.73 6.28 -14.04
N PRO A 399 -15.16 7.32 -13.42
CA PRO A 399 -14.95 7.42 -11.98
C PRO A 399 -16.22 7.38 -11.11
N TYR A 400 -17.37 7.55 -11.71
CA TYR A 400 -18.67 7.41 -11.04
C TYR A 400 -19.22 5.98 -11.05
N HIS A 401 -18.53 5.04 -11.71
CA HIS A 401 -18.93 3.64 -11.73
C HIS A 401 -18.72 3.00 -10.35
N GLU A 402 -19.76 2.38 -9.79
CA GLU A 402 -19.70 1.62 -8.55
C GLU A 402 -19.32 0.16 -8.85
N ASN A 403 -18.25 -0.33 -8.23
CA ASN A 403 -17.77 -1.70 -8.44
C ASN A 403 -18.17 -2.66 -7.32
N LYS A 404 -18.25 -2.14 -6.11
CA LYS A 404 -18.54 -2.91 -4.89
C LYS A 404 -19.45 -2.13 -3.94
N SER A 405 -20.39 -2.82 -3.30
CA SER A 405 -21.21 -2.27 -2.21
C SER A 405 -20.49 -2.30 -0.86
N HIS A 406 -19.44 -3.14 -0.74
CA HIS A 406 -18.67 -3.32 0.49
C HIS A 406 -17.28 -3.88 0.20
N VAL A 407 -16.38 -3.72 1.15
CA VAL A 407 -15.01 -4.22 1.17
C VAL A 407 -14.72 -4.97 2.47
N PHE A 408 -13.72 -5.85 2.43
CA PHE A 408 -13.36 -6.69 3.58
C PHE A 408 -11.94 -6.40 4.07
N MET A 409 -11.78 -6.36 5.38
CA MET A 409 -10.48 -6.30 6.02
C MET A 409 -10.40 -7.34 7.14
N LYS A 410 -9.22 -7.92 7.31
CA LYS A 410 -8.92 -8.85 8.39
C LYS A 410 -7.84 -8.26 9.30
N ASN A 411 -7.91 -8.57 10.56
CA ASN A 411 -6.77 -8.46 11.47
C ASN A 411 -6.58 -9.78 12.23
N ALA A 412 -5.55 -9.89 13.06
CA ALA A 412 -5.26 -11.11 13.81
C ALA A 412 -6.42 -11.55 14.74
N LYS A 413 -7.27 -10.62 15.17
CA LYS A 413 -8.32 -10.84 16.16
C LYS A 413 -9.72 -10.93 15.55
N GLY A 414 -9.93 -10.54 14.30
CA GLY A 414 -11.27 -10.49 13.72
C GLY A 414 -11.35 -10.14 12.24
N TYR A 415 -12.57 -9.96 11.79
CA TYR A 415 -12.92 -9.61 10.44
C TYR A 415 -13.80 -8.38 10.41
N THR A 416 -13.58 -7.52 9.44
CA THR A 416 -14.32 -6.27 9.24
C THR A 416 -14.94 -6.23 7.86
N ILE A 417 -16.20 -5.80 7.77
CA ILE A 417 -16.86 -5.39 6.53
C ILE A 417 -17.08 -3.88 6.58
N LYS A 418 -16.73 -3.19 5.51
CA LYS A 418 -16.94 -1.75 5.36
C LYS A 418 -17.84 -1.47 4.16
N THR A 419 -18.80 -0.64 4.36
CA THR A 419 -19.65 -0.03 3.32
C THR A 419 -19.34 1.46 3.22
N THR A 420 -20.00 2.19 2.32
CA THR A 420 -19.89 3.65 2.28
C THR A 420 -20.39 4.33 3.55
N LYS A 421 -21.25 3.65 4.33
CA LYS A 421 -21.88 4.21 5.53
C LYS A 421 -21.38 3.59 6.83
N TYR A 422 -21.15 2.28 6.85
CA TYR A 422 -20.87 1.53 8.08
C TYR A 422 -19.55 0.79 8.02
N SER A 423 -18.91 0.68 9.19
CA SER A 423 -17.82 -0.26 9.46
C SER A 423 -18.26 -1.22 10.56
N TYR A 424 -18.30 -2.52 10.27
CA TYR A 424 -18.69 -3.55 11.23
C TYR A 424 -17.56 -4.57 11.40
N THR A 425 -17.19 -4.84 12.64
CA THR A 425 -16.12 -5.80 12.98
C THR A 425 -16.64 -6.87 13.95
N GLU A 426 -16.34 -8.12 13.66
CA GLU A 426 -16.48 -9.25 14.59
C GLU A 426 -15.12 -9.68 15.10
N TYR A 427 -14.98 -9.72 16.42
CA TYR A 427 -13.80 -10.24 17.11
C TYR A 427 -14.02 -11.71 17.45
N LEU A 428 -13.02 -12.54 17.17
CA LEU A 428 -13.14 -13.98 17.27
C LEU A 428 -12.30 -14.54 18.42
N LYS A 429 -12.77 -15.61 19.04
CA LYS A 429 -11.98 -16.39 19.98
C LYS A 429 -10.72 -16.92 19.28
N LEU A 430 -9.54 -16.62 19.84
CA LEU A 430 -8.26 -16.95 19.19
C LEU A 430 -7.87 -18.43 19.33
N LYS A 431 -8.43 -19.16 20.33
CA LYS A 431 -8.14 -20.57 20.57
C LYS A 431 -9.44 -21.39 20.59
N GLY A 432 -9.38 -22.62 20.08
CA GLY A 432 -10.52 -23.54 20.01
C GLY A 432 -11.48 -23.20 18.85
N LYS A 433 -12.77 -23.57 19.01
CA LYS A 433 -13.80 -23.26 18.01
C LYS A 433 -13.93 -21.74 17.87
N ARG A 434 -13.72 -21.22 16.68
CA ARG A 434 -13.85 -19.79 16.42
C ARG A 434 -15.30 -19.36 16.59
N GLN A 435 -15.51 -18.44 17.52
CA GLN A 435 -16.81 -17.88 17.84
C GLN A 435 -16.64 -16.37 17.99
N CYS A 436 -17.61 -15.61 17.49
CA CYS A 436 -17.66 -14.17 17.76
C CYS A 436 -17.82 -13.96 19.27
N ILE A 437 -16.90 -13.24 19.88
CA ILE A 437 -16.88 -12.94 21.32
C ILE A 437 -17.28 -11.50 21.60
N ASP A 438 -17.09 -10.62 20.61
CA ASP A 438 -17.51 -9.22 20.68
C ASP A 438 -17.53 -8.59 19.28
N ASN A 439 -18.14 -7.40 19.16
CA ASN A 439 -18.26 -6.71 17.90
C ASN A 439 -18.25 -5.18 18.06
N MET A 440 -17.97 -4.48 16.96
CA MET A 440 -18.07 -3.05 16.86
C MET A 440 -18.83 -2.65 15.58
N LEU A 441 -19.63 -1.58 15.68
CA LEU A 441 -20.27 -0.92 14.56
C LEU A 441 -20.04 0.59 14.64
N PHE A 442 -19.58 1.19 13.55
CA PHE A 442 -19.48 2.64 13.41
C PHE A 442 -20.34 3.13 12.23
N ASP A 443 -20.99 4.29 12.40
CA ASP A 443 -21.77 4.97 11.36
C ASP A 443 -20.95 6.17 10.83
N HIS A 444 -20.20 5.98 9.76
CA HIS A 444 -19.30 7.00 9.21
C HIS A 444 -20.01 8.26 8.70
N LYS A 445 -21.33 8.22 8.45
CA LYS A 445 -22.10 9.40 8.10
C LYS A 445 -22.23 10.37 9.28
N ASN A 446 -22.38 9.83 10.49
CA ASN A 446 -22.61 10.59 11.71
C ASN A 446 -21.39 10.64 12.64
N ASP A 447 -20.46 9.69 12.49
CA ASP A 447 -19.24 9.53 13.29
C ASP A 447 -18.07 9.08 12.39
N ALA A 448 -17.52 10.01 11.62
CA ALA A 448 -16.40 9.74 10.72
C ALA A 448 -15.10 9.35 11.45
N ASN A 449 -15.00 9.69 12.74
CA ASN A 449 -13.85 9.44 13.59
C ASN A 449 -13.96 8.16 14.42
N GLU A 450 -15.03 7.37 14.24
CA GLU A 450 -15.22 6.08 14.92
C GLU A 450 -15.15 6.20 16.46
N THR A 451 -15.84 7.20 17.04
CA THR A 451 -15.74 7.53 18.47
C THR A 451 -16.70 6.76 19.36
N VAL A 452 -17.77 6.18 18.80
CA VAL A 452 -18.81 5.46 19.56
C VAL A 452 -19.13 4.12 18.89
N ASN A 453 -18.92 3.02 19.60
CA ASN A 453 -19.40 1.70 19.16
C ASN A 453 -20.93 1.56 19.34
N LEU A 454 -21.63 1.42 18.23
CA LEU A 454 -23.10 1.35 18.13
C LEU A 454 -23.63 -0.10 18.08
N SER A 455 -22.77 -1.11 18.13
CA SER A 455 -23.15 -2.51 17.87
C SER A 455 -24.17 -3.10 18.85
N LYS A 456 -24.28 -2.54 20.06
CA LYS A 456 -25.22 -2.98 21.10
C LYS A 456 -26.51 -2.15 21.16
N GLU A 457 -26.62 -1.10 20.37
CA GLU A 457 -27.84 -0.26 20.37
C GLU A 457 -28.97 -0.91 19.58
N VAL A 458 -30.17 -1.00 20.18
CA VAL A 458 -31.34 -1.66 19.61
C VAL A 458 -31.69 -1.14 18.20
N LYS A 459 -31.59 0.17 17.99
CA LYS A 459 -31.90 0.80 16.68
C LYS A 459 -30.98 0.35 15.54
N TYR A 460 -29.77 -0.18 15.84
CA TYR A 460 -28.83 -0.67 14.84
C TYR A 460 -28.84 -2.20 14.70
N LYS A 461 -29.70 -2.93 15.43
CA LYS A 461 -29.71 -4.40 15.40
C LYS A 461 -29.87 -4.95 13.97
N SER A 462 -30.76 -4.42 13.16
CA SER A 462 -30.96 -4.87 11.77
C SER A 462 -29.74 -4.62 10.88
N VAL A 463 -28.99 -3.54 11.12
CA VAL A 463 -27.74 -3.22 10.43
C VAL A 463 -26.64 -4.22 10.83
N VAL A 464 -26.50 -4.50 12.11
CA VAL A 464 -25.56 -5.50 12.64
C VAL A 464 -25.85 -6.87 12.05
N ASP A 465 -27.10 -7.34 12.08
CA ASP A 465 -27.52 -8.63 11.55
C ASP A 465 -27.22 -8.74 10.04
N SER A 466 -27.52 -7.68 9.26
CA SER A 466 -27.25 -7.65 7.82
C SER A 466 -25.75 -7.72 7.49
N LEU A 467 -24.93 -6.91 8.17
CA LEU A 467 -23.47 -6.87 7.94
C LEU A 467 -22.79 -8.15 8.43
N SER A 468 -23.24 -8.71 9.54
CA SER A 468 -22.79 -10.01 10.05
C SER A 468 -23.07 -11.12 9.02
N ASN A 469 -24.28 -11.17 8.45
CA ASN A 469 -24.63 -12.14 7.40
C ASN A 469 -23.73 -12.02 6.16
N LEU A 470 -23.47 -10.79 5.69
CA LEU A 470 -22.55 -10.57 4.56
C LEU A 470 -21.13 -11.02 4.88
N LEU A 471 -20.66 -10.75 6.10
CA LEU A 471 -19.35 -11.17 6.57
C LEU A 471 -19.24 -12.70 6.64
N HIS A 472 -20.27 -13.37 7.19
CA HIS A 472 -20.35 -14.82 7.30
C HIS A 472 -20.42 -15.49 5.93
N ASN A 473 -21.24 -14.99 5.01
CA ASN A 473 -21.32 -15.53 3.64
C ASN A 473 -19.97 -15.50 2.93
N ARG A 474 -19.12 -14.52 3.23
CA ARG A 474 -17.76 -14.44 2.67
C ARG A 474 -16.80 -15.44 3.29
N TYR A 475 -16.93 -15.73 4.59
CA TYR A 475 -15.96 -16.52 5.36
C TYR A 475 -16.52 -17.83 5.93
N GLN A 476 -17.75 -18.22 5.60
CA GLN A 476 -18.46 -19.36 6.23
C GLN A 476 -17.66 -20.67 6.23
N SER A 477 -17.01 -21.02 5.12
CA SER A 477 -16.10 -22.18 5.09
C SER A 477 -14.82 -21.99 5.91
N ASN A 478 -14.42 -20.75 6.16
CA ASN A 478 -13.12 -20.40 6.73
C ASN A 478 -13.18 -19.97 8.19
N ILE A 479 -14.33 -19.46 8.69
CA ILE A 479 -14.43 -18.91 10.06
C ILE A 479 -14.99 -19.96 11.03
N TYR A 480 -16.06 -20.64 10.67
CA TYR A 480 -16.85 -21.46 11.58
C TYR A 480 -16.62 -22.96 11.47
N GLY A 481 -15.76 -23.41 10.56
CA GLY A 481 -15.38 -24.84 10.46
C GLY A 481 -16.57 -25.76 10.10
N VAL A 482 -17.51 -25.25 9.29
CA VAL A 482 -18.54 -26.13 8.69
C VAL A 482 -17.90 -26.82 7.50
N SER A 483 -17.32 -28.00 7.70
CA SER A 483 -17.08 -28.95 6.62
C SER A 483 -18.43 -29.38 6.08
N ASN A 484 -18.66 -29.14 4.79
CA ASN A 484 -19.71 -29.86 4.05
C ASN A 484 -19.39 -31.34 4.00
#